data_714de48780fe40c6b26394f09ae2e1c3
#
_entry.id   714de48780fe40c6b26394f09ae2e1c3
#
_cell.length_a   1.000
_cell.length_b   1.000
_cell.length_c   1.000
_cell.angle_alpha   90.00
_cell.angle_beta   90.00
_cell.angle_gamma   90.00
#
_symmetry.space_group_name_H-M   'P 1'
#
loop_
_entity.id
_entity.type
_entity.pdbx_description
1 polymer ?
#
loop_
_entity_poly.entity_id
_entity_poly.type
_entity_poly.pdbx_seq_one_letter_code
_entity_poly.pdbx_strand_id
1 'polypeptide(L)'
;MVADNGYEEYFQALSVRSDDVEGQADCLSALVPVMQQAQVDYAEDPSETNELIVELVEEYDTGWVYTAEAAEYAHDQGLEIGIVADGSDGVMGSFDEARVQGLMDIVGEYAGVDTAAFTPEEMATNQFLDDSISLG
;
A
#
# COMPACT_ATOMS: atom_id res chain seq x y z
N MET A 1 -0.03 3.94 -18.01
CA MET A 1 -0.05 2.92 -16.91
C MET A 1 -1.38 2.20 -16.92
N VAL A 2 -1.56 1.14 -16.13
CA VAL A 2 -2.87 0.46 -16.02
C VAL A 2 -3.91 1.41 -15.43
N ALA A 3 -3.52 2.23 -14.45
CA ALA A 3 -4.35 3.29 -13.88
C ALA A 3 -4.90 4.29 -14.91
N ASP A 4 -4.15 4.60 -15.98
CA ASP A 4 -4.62 5.49 -17.06
C ASP A 4 -5.86 4.96 -17.80
N ASN A 5 -6.17 3.68 -17.60
CA ASN A 5 -7.35 3.01 -18.16
C ASN A 5 -8.46 2.80 -17.13
N GLY A 6 -8.38 3.48 -15.98
CA GLY A 6 -9.40 3.45 -14.93
C GLY A 6 -9.29 2.28 -13.96
N TYR A 7 -8.17 1.54 -13.98
CA TYR A 7 -7.88 0.52 -12.97
C TYR A 7 -6.91 1.08 -11.92
N GLU A 8 -7.46 1.64 -10.87
CA GLU A 8 -6.74 2.31 -9.78
C GLU A 8 -6.65 1.39 -8.55
N GLU A 9 -5.88 0.31 -8.68
CA GLU A 9 -5.67 -0.63 -7.58
C GLU A 9 -4.82 -0.04 -6.44
N TYR A 10 -5.02 -0.58 -5.23
CA TYR A 10 -4.05 -0.45 -4.16
C TYR A 10 -2.98 -1.52 -4.37
N PHE A 11 -1.75 -1.11 -4.65
CA PHE A 11 -0.68 -2.01 -5.08
C PHE A 11 -0.32 -3.05 -4.01
N GLN A 12 -0.29 -2.63 -2.75
CA GLN A 12 -0.10 -3.52 -1.61
C GLN A 12 -0.97 -3.09 -0.44
N ALA A 13 -1.49 -4.06 0.30
CA ALA A 13 -2.26 -3.83 1.50
C ALA A 13 -1.90 -4.89 2.55
N LEU A 14 -1.89 -4.49 3.82
CA LEU A 14 -1.83 -5.46 4.92
C LEU A 14 -3.15 -6.24 4.95
N SER A 15 -3.05 -7.55 4.74
CA SER A 15 -4.22 -8.42 4.70
C SER A 15 -4.31 -9.26 5.96
N VAL A 16 -5.48 -9.25 6.61
CA VAL A 16 -5.81 -10.03 7.80
C VAL A 16 -7.13 -10.75 7.54
N ARG A 17 -7.31 -11.95 8.10
CA ARG A 17 -8.61 -12.61 8.03
C ARG A 17 -9.64 -11.83 8.83
N SER A 18 -10.83 -11.64 8.29
CA SER A 18 -11.90 -10.88 8.95
C SER A 18 -12.21 -11.39 10.36
N ASP A 19 -12.21 -12.71 10.55
CA ASP A 19 -12.47 -13.34 11.85
C ASP A 19 -11.35 -13.09 12.90
N ASP A 20 -10.15 -12.72 12.45
CA ASP A 20 -8.99 -12.49 13.31
C ASP A 20 -8.79 -11.01 13.66
N VAL A 21 -9.47 -10.08 12.99
CA VAL A 21 -9.29 -8.63 13.15
C VAL A 21 -9.54 -8.20 14.59
N GLU A 22 -10.64 -8.62 15.19
CA GLU A 22 -10.98 -8.26 16.58
C GLU A 22 -9.97 -8.86 17.56
N GLY A 23 -9.59 -10.13 17.37
CA GLY A 23 -8.63 -10.82 18.22
C GLY A 23 -7.20 -10.28 18.11
N GLN A 24 -6.88 -9.58 17.03
CA GLN A 24 -5.57 -8.98 16.74
C GLN A 24 -5.54 -7.45 16.88
N ALA A 25 -6.63 -6.84 17.35
CA ALA A 25 -6.80 -5.39 17.37
C ALA A 25 -5.66 -4.65 18.07
N ASP A 26 -5.17 -5.15 19.21
CA ASP A 26 -4.06 -4.53 19.95
C ASP A 26 -2.74 -4.58 19.12
N CYS A 27 -2.49 -5.71 18.43
CA CYS A 27 -1.33 -5.86 17.56
C CYS A 27 -1.42 -4.95 16.33
N LEU A 28 -2.59 -4.90 15.69
CA LEU A 28 -2.84 -4.07 14.51
C LEU A 28 -2.71 -2.58 14.84
N SER A 29 -3.27 -2.14 15.98
CA SER A 29 -3.15 -0.77 16.47
C SER A 29 -1.71 -0.34 16.76
N ALA A 30 -0.83 -1.28 17.09
CA ALA A 30 0.59 -1.00 17.28
C ALA A 30 1.39 -1.09 15.97
N LEU A 31 1.04 -2.01 15.07
CA LEU A 31 1.79 -2.30 13.85
C LEU A 31 1.49 -1.30 12.74
N VAL A 32 0.21 -0.98 12.50
CA VAL A 32 -0.20 -0.17 11.35
C VAL A 32 0.42 1.23 11.37
N PRO A 33 0.44 1.98 12.49
CA PRO A 33 1.13 3.26 12.55
C PRO A 33 2.64 3.17 12.28
N VAL A 34 3.29 2.08 12.71
CA VAL A 34 4.71 1.84 12.40
C VAL A 34 4.91 1.65 10.89
N MET A 35 4.01 0.93 10.23
CA MET A 35 4.06 0.76 8.77
C MET A 35 3.80 2.07 8.02
N GLN A 36 2.84 2.90 8.49
CA GLN A 36 2.61 4.24 7.93
C GLN A 36 3.87 5.10 8.04
N GLN A 37 4.48 5.16 9.24
CA GLN A 37 5.68 5.96 9.45
C GLN A 37 6.84 5.46 8.60
N ALA A 38 7.04 4.15 8.49
CA ALA A 38 8.09 3.58 7.65
C ALA A 38 7.92 3.93 6.15
N GLN A 39 6.69 4.07 5.67
CA GLN A 39 6.43 4.54 4.30
C GLN A 39 6.77 6.03 4.14
N VAL A 40 6.45 6.86 5.13
CA VAL A 40 6.82 8.28 5.14
C VAL A 40 8.34 8.42 5.17
N ASP A 41 9.01 7.74 6.10
CA ASP A 41 10.47 7.78 6.23
C ASP A 41 11.17 7.35 4.94
N TYR A 42 10.68 6.29 4.28
CA TYR A 42 11.20 5.84 3.00
C TYR A 42 10.95 6.84 1.86
N ALA A 43 9.78 7.49 1.86
CA ALA A 43 9.45 8.52 0.86
C ALA A 43 10.30 9.78 1.02
N GLU A 44 10.69 10.13 2.27
CA GLU A 44 11.56 11.26 2.56
C GLU A 44 13.04 10.98 2.24
N ASP A 45 13.54 9.80 2.63
CA ASP A 45 14.92 9.38 2.35
C ASP A 45 15.03 7.85 2.14
N PRO A 46 15.04 7.38 0.90
CA PRO A 46 15.12 5.95 0.58
C PRO A 46 16.56 5.38 0.64
N SER A 47 17.58 6.20 0.87
CA SER A 47 18.99 5.88 0.61
C SER A 47 19.46 4.62 1.34
N GLU A 48 19.33 4.59 2.66
CA GLU A 48 19.79 3.44 3.48
C GLU A 48 19.00 2.16 3.15
N THR A 49 17.68 2.29 2.91
CA THR A 49 16.84 1.14 2.56
C THR A 49 17.23 0.58 1.19
N ASN A 50 17.47 1.44 0.20
CA ASN A 50 17.87 1.01 -1.13
C ASN A 50 19.25 0.35 -1.14
N GLU A 51 20.22 0.88 -0.39
CA GLU A 51 21.53 0.25 -0.22
C GLU A 51 21.40 -1.16 0.40
N LEU A 52 20.61 -1.30 1.46
CA LEU A 52 20.36 -2.60 2.10
C LEU A 52 19.71 -3.60 1.13
N ILE A 53 18.73 -3.17 0.33
CA ILE A 53 18.06 -4.05 -0.63
C ILE A 53 19.07 -4.54 -1.69
N VAL A 54 19.93 -3.65 -2.21
CA VAL A 54 20.95 -4.02 -3.18
C VAL A 54 21.92 -5.06 -2.61
N GLU A 55 22.42 -4.83 -1.38
CA GLU A 55 23.29 -5.78 -0.67
C GLU A 55 22.63 -7.16 -0.48
N LEU A 56 21.36 -7.19 -0.05
CA LEU A 56 20.64 -8.43 0.17
C LEU A 56 20.34 -9.18 -1.14
N VAL A 57 20.05 -8.48 -2.22
CA VAL A 57 19.86 -9.09 -3.55
C VAL A 57 21.15 -9.77 -4.02
N GLU A 58 22.31 -9.15 -3.80
CA GLU A 58 23.60 -9.75 -4.10
C GLU A 58 23.94 -10.93 -3.17
N GLU A 59 23.72 -10.76 -1.86
CA GLU A 59 24.02 -11.80 -0.86
C GLU A 59 23.24 -13.11 -1.11
N TYR A 60 21.94 -12.97 -1.42
CA TYR A 60 21.07 -14.14 -1.58
C TYR A 60 20.99 -14.67 -3.02
N ASP A 61 21.69 -14.05 -3.98
CA ASP A 61 21.72 -14.44 -5.41
C ASP A 61 20.31 -14.81 -5.94
N THR A 62 19.36 -13.91 -5.69
CA THR A 62 17.93 -14.15 -5.97
C THR A 62 17.62 -14.22 -7.47
N GLY A 63 18.56 -13.90 -8.34
CA GLY A 63 18.36 -13.71 -9.77
C GLY A 63 17.61 -12.43 -10.14
N TRP A 64 17.24 -11.62 -9.14
CA TRP A 64 16.62 -10.32 -9.35
C TRP A 64 17.73 -9.28 -9.63
N VAL A 65 17.53 -8.46 -10.66
CA VAL A 65 18.44 -7.37 -10.97
C VAL A 65 17.89 -6.08 -10.37
N TYR A 66 18.52 -5.61 -9.30
CA TYR A 66 18.13 -4.38 -8.61
C TYR A 66 19.39 -3.55 -8.34
N THR A 67 19.43 -2.35 -8.85
CA THR A 67 20.58 -1.42 -8.71
C THR A 67 20.15 -0.15 -7.99
N ALA A 68 21.11 0.57 -7.43
CA ALA A 68 20.84 1.83 -6.75
C ALA A 68 20.14 2.84 -7.67
N GLU A 69 20.54 2.93 -8.94
CA GLU A 69 19.93 3.83 -9.91
C GLU A 69 18.50 3.43 -10.26
N ALA A 70 18.21 2.12 -10.33
CA ALA A 70 16.85 1.63 -10.57
C ALA A 70 15.94 1.90 -9.36
N ALA A 71 16.48 1.77 -8.15
CA ALA A 71 15.78 2.06 -6.90
C ALA A 71 15.44 3.55 -6.80
N GLU A 72 16.42 4.43 -7.01
CA GLU A 72 16.24 5.89 -7.02
C GLU A 72 15.19 6.31 -8.06
N TYR A 73 15.31 5.82 -9.28
CA TYR A 73 14.33 6.10 -10.33
C TYR A 73 12.92 5.66 -9.97
N ALA A 74 12.75 4.46 -9.41
CA ALA A 74 11.45 3.93 -9.04
C ALA A 74 10.82 4.74 -7.89
N HIS A 75 11.62 5.16 -6.91
CA HIS A 75 11.21 6.02 -5.81
C HIS A 75 10.69 7.37 -6.35
N ASP A 76 11.52 8.08 -7.13
CA ASP A 76 11.17 9.40 -7.66
C ASP A 76 9.93 9.36 -8.55
N GLN A 77 9.83 8.33 -9.40
CA GLN A 77 8.65 8.14 -10.24
C GLN A 77 7.41 7.79 -9.41
N GLY A 78 7.56 6.98 -8.36
CA GLY A 78 6.45 6.64 -7.46
C GLY A 78 5.81 7.87 -6.81
N LEU A 79 6.63 8.83 -6.38
CA LEU A 79 6.19 10.11 -5.84
C LEU A 79 5.62 11.03 -6.93
N GLU A 80 6.32 11.20 -8.06
CA GLU A 80 5.91 12.10 -9.15
C GLU A 80 4.53 11.76 -9.73
N ILE A 81 4.23 10.48 -9.91
CA ILE A 81 2.96 10.02 -10.49
C ILE A 81 1.91 9.66 -9.45
N GLY A 82 2.21 9.87 -8.15
CA GLY A 82 1.26 9.69 -7.06
C GLY A 82 0.92 8.22 -6.73
N ILE A 83 1.81 7.27 -7.05
CA ILE A 83 1.67 5.88 -6.56
C ILE A 83 1.94 5.85 -5.05
N VAL A 84 2.93 6.63 -4.60
CA VAL A 84 3.20 6.87 -3.19
C VAL A 84 2.68 8.26 -2.86
N ALA A 85 1.56 8.32 -2.16
CA ALA A 85 0.90 9.56 -1.80
C ALA A 85 0.00 9.33 -0.59
N ASP A 86 -0.37 10.41 0.08
CA ASP A 86 -1.44 10.37 1.07
C ASP A 86 -2.78 10.05 0.40
N GLY A 87 -3.69 9.47 1.15
CA GLY A 87 -5.06 9.29 0.70
C GLY A 87 -5.80 10.60 0.50
N SER A 88 -7.03 10.53 0.01
CA SER A 88 -7.90 11.71 -0.24
C SER A 88 -8.23 12.50 1.04
N ASP A 89 -8.07 11.87 2.20
CA ASP A 89 -8.23 12.45 3.55
C ASP A 89 -6.94 13.06 4.12
N GLY A 90 -5.81 12.95 3.40
CA GLY A 90 -4.51 13.44 3.82
C GLY A 90 -3.77 12.50 4.77
N VAL A 91 -4.17 11.25 4.87
CA VAL A 91 -3.56 10.24 5.75
C VAL A 91 -2.79 9.22 4.92
N MET A 92 -1.55 8.92 5.33
CA MET A 92 -0.75 7.89 4.67
C MET A 92 -1.40 6.52 4.80
N GLY A 93 -1.59 5.85 3.66
CA GLY A 93 -2.07 4.47 3.60
C GLY A 93 -3.57 4.29 3.80
N SER A 94 -4.36 5.37 3.81
CA SER A 94 -5.81 5.26 3.92
C SER A 94 -6.45 4.69 2.65
N PHE A 95 -7.54 3.95 2.86
CA PHE A 95 -8.40 3.47 1.78
C PHE A 95 -9.52 4.48 1.52
N ASP A 96 -9.71 4.84 0.27
CA ASP A 96 -10.87 5.59 -0.22
C ASP A 96 -12.01 4.63 -0.54
N GLU A 97 -13.17 4.82 0.08
CA GLU A 97 -14.33 3.93 -0.05
C GLU A 97 -14.82 3.83 -1.50
N ALA A 98 -14.86 4.96 -2.23
CA ALA A 98 -15.33 4.96 -3.61
C ALA A 98 -14.35 4.21 -4.53
N ARG A 99 -13.04 4.31 -4.27
CA ARG A 99 -12.01 3.56 -4.99
C ARG A 99 -12.10 2.06 -4.69
N VAL A 100 -12.31 1.67 -3.43
CA VAL A 100 -12.54 0.26 -3.05
C VAL A 100 -13.79 -0.28 -3.77
N GLN A 101 -14.90 0.48 -3.77
CA GLN A 101 -16.13 0.08 -4.48
C GLN A 101 -15.86 -0.10 -5.97
N GLY A 102 -15.15 0.84 -6.61
CA GLY A 102 -14.80 0.73 -8.03
C GLY A 102 -13.98 -0.52 -8.35
N LEU A 103 -13.04 -0.90 -7.48
CA LEU A 103 -12.28 -2.14 -7.63
C LEU A 103 -13.18 -3.37 -7.46
N MET A 104 -14.08 -3.38 -6.49
CA MET A 104 -15.06 -4.45 -6.29
C MET A 104 -15.94 -4.64 -7.53
N ASP A 105 -16.41 -3.55 -8.13
CA ASP A 105 -17.24 -3.58 -9.35
C ASP A 105 -16.47 -4.21 -10.52
N ILE A 106 -15.20 -3.81 -10.73
CA ILE A 106 -14.32 -4.37 -11.76
C ILE A 106 -14.08 -5.87 -11.54
N VAL A 107 -13.75 -6.27 -10.32
CA VAL A 107 -13.51 -7.67 -9.97
C VAL A 107 -14.78 -8.50 -10.14
N GLY A 108 -15.94 -7.97 -9.76
CA GLY A 108 -17.24 -8.61 -9.96
C GLY A 108 -17.56 -8.82 -11.44
N GLU A 109 -17.33 -7.80 -12.27
CA GLU A 109 -17.63 -7.86 -13.72
C GLU A 109 -16.68 -8.80 -14.48
N TYR A 110 -15.36 -8.70 -14.22
CA TYR A 110 -14.37 -9.35 -15.10
C TYR A 110 -13.78 -10.63 -14.52
N ALA A 111 -13.73 -10.79 -13.19
CA ALA A 111 -13.21 -12.01 -12.56
C ALA A 111 -14.30 -13.00 -12.14
N GLY A 112 -15.58 -12.63 -12.25
CA GLY A 112 -16.71 -13.48 -11.90
C GLY A 112 -16.80 -13.78 -10.40
N VAL A 113 -16.27 -12.89 -9.56
CA VAL A 113 -16.37 -12.98 -8.10
C VAL A 113 -17.66 -12.29 -7.66
N ASP A 114 -18.43 -12.91 -6.78
CA ASP A 114 -19.62 -12.29 -6.17
C ASP A 114 -19.18 -11.26 -5.12
N THR A 115 -18.97 -10.02 -5.56
CA THR A 115 -18.61 -8.89 -4.72
C THR A 115 -19.81 -8.22 -4.08
N ALA A 116 -21.04 -8.49 -4.57
CA ALA A 116 -22.27 -7.89 -4.05
C ALA A 116 -22.63 -8.35 -2.62
N ALA A 117 -21.97 -9.40 -2.14
CA ALA A 117 -22.13 -9.91 -0.77
C ALA A 117 -21.37 -9.09 0.30
N PHE A 118 -20.52 -8.14 -0.14
CA PHE A 118 -19.63 -7.36 0.75
C PHE A 118 -19.81 -5.88 0.54
N THR A 119 -19.53 -5.10 1.60
CA THR A 119 -19.40 -3.64 1.49
C THR A 119 -17.93 -3.24 1.38
N PRO A 120 -17.59 -2.02 0.89
CA PRO A 120 -16.21 -1.54 0.86
C PRO A 120 -15.53 -1.58 2.24
N GLU A 121 -16.25 -1.26 3.32
CA GLU A 121 -15.71 -1.25 4.69
C GLU A 121 -15.44 -2.66 5.23
N GLU A 122 -16.14 -3.69 4.72
CA GLU A 122 -15.84 -5.10 5.03
C GLU A 122 -14.60 -5.59 4.28
N MET A 123 -14.30 -4.98 3.13
CA MET A 123 -13.12 -5.33 2.31
C MET A 123 -11.87 -4.59 2.74
N ALA A 124 -11.99 -3.33 3.18
CA ALA A 124 -10.86 -2.49 3.58
C ALA A 124 -11.27 -1.58 4.75
N THR A 125 -10.40 -1.45 5.75
CA THR A 125 -10.68 -0.66 6.95
C THR A 125 -9.55 0.27 7.31
N ASN A 126 -9.87 1.49 7.71
CA ASN A 126 -8.93 2.51 8.18
C ASN A 126 -8.84 2.58 9.72
N GLN A 127 -9.52 1.65 10.45
CA GLN A 127 -9.68 1.74 11.90
C GLN A 127 -8.39 1.68 12.73
N PHE A 128 -7.27 1.25 12.13
CA PHE A 128 -5.99 1.12 12.81
C PHE A 128 -4.96 2.16 12.38
N LEU A 129 -5.34 3.08 11.49
CA LEU A 129 -4.47 4.17 11.06
C LEU A 129 -4.28 5.21 12.17
N ASP A 130 -3.13 5.85 12.17
CA ASP A 130 -2.90 7.11 12.88
C ASP A 130 -3.11 8.26 11.90
N ASP A 131 -4.17 9.03 12.11
CA ASP A 131 -4.59 10.14 11.24
C ASP A 131 -3.58 11.31 11.24
N SER A 132 -2.58 11.29 12.10
CA SER A 132 -1.52 12.31 12.15
C SER A 132 -0.32 12.00 11.25
N ILE A 133 -0.28 10.80 10.65
CA ILE A 133 0.84 10.36 9.80
C ILE A 133 0.50 10.63 8.33
N SER A 134 1.30 11.51 7.71
CA SER A 134 1.15 11.95 6.31
C SER A 134 2.50 12.31 5.71
N LEU A 135 2.56 12.41 4.39
CA LEU A 135 3.72 12.96 3.66
C LEU A 135 3.79 14.49 3.74
N GLY A 136 2.64 15.16 3.94
CA GLY A 136 2.53 16.62 4.04
C GLY A 136 2.16 17.31 2.75
#